data_602ede41ec887fb34e0f62d4b46c3743
#
_entry.id   602ede41ec887fb34e0f62d4b46c3743
#
_cell.length_a   1.000
_cell.length_b   1.000
_cell.length_c   1.000
_cell.angle_alpha   90.00
_cell.angle_beta   90.00
_cell.angle_gamma   90.00
#
_symmetry.space_group_name_H-M   'P 1'
#
loop_
_entity.id
_entity.type
_entity.pdbx_description
1 polymer ?
#
loop_
_entity_poly.entity_id
_entity_poly.type
_entity_poly.pdbx_seq_one_letter_code
_entity_poly.pdbx_strand_id
1 'polypeptide(L)'
;LSPRNANWFLLTVAGRRAITFLEQQPEVDPNRIGFTGFSMGGMVTALTAIDERLKAVAPFVGGTGFKYVDFPGGIQGSSIKPHFQNLELYKNTIDASAYWPSVKCPVLFISSSNDFHSTFERIYQSMDLLQHKDWRVTTNIHQNHGPGPEQWATLNLWFEQYLKGIDQRIPATPTSTLKLNTSSFIRSATFTVTPNDQDRLINTEIYYSYDPNSRTRFWIRSDEKSAKGIWSTQVPLHADLPVYFFAICRYQLDKTQALERGETNTFVLNSEEQSFIPDSINLSSLESIADPNLIFEDFSNGARDWSSRDQRSIKTYKFQNPKIDRSPNKKLAIKIDPQGKQLALRLTVGSQFLSRENNLGNFSYTTRIAGDQPRELVISAAEFKSADKKKLEWSKIATFEVTLIDDTTRGKIDLTSPEGHTILKQIRLID
;
A
#
# COMPACT_ATOMS: atom_id res chain seq x y z
N LEU A 1 10.60 -25.87 22.96
CA LEU A 1 9.66 -25.85 21.79
C LEU A 1 10.48 -26.05 20.54
N SER A 2 10.04 -26.93 19.63
CA SER A 2 10.67 -27.16 18.32
C SER A 2 9.97 -26.32 17.24
N PRO A 3 10.68 -25.70 16.27
CA PRO A 3 10.07 -25.06 15.11
C PRO A 3 9.16 -26.00 14.32
N ARG A 4 9.38 -27.32 14.39
CA ARG A 4 8.55 -28.35 13.77
C ARG A 4 7.12 -28.39 14.32
N ASN A 5 6.87 -27.81 15.49
CA ASN A 5 5.53 -27.70 16.07
C ASN A 5 4.80 -26.42 15.64
N ALA A 6 5.43 -25.57 14.82
CA ALA A 6 4.79 -24.40 14.28
C ALA A 6 3.90 -24.75 13.08
N ASN A 7 2.74 -24.13 12.99
CA ASN A 7 1.85 -24.27 11.83
C ASN A 7 2.57 -23.98 10.50
N TRP A 8 3.50 -23.03 10.49
CA TRP A 8 4.29 -22.67 9.31
C TRP A 8 5.13 -23.84 8.78
N PHE A 9 5.70 -24.67 9.67
CA PHE A 9 6.41 -25.88 9.26
C PHE A 9 5.48 -26.86 8.55
N LEU A 10 4.30 -27.12 9.11
CA LEU A 10 3.32 -28.04 8.52
C LEU A 10 2.82 -27.54 7.18
N LEU A 11 2.53 -26.25 7.06
CA LEU A 11 2.09 -25.62 5.82
C LEU A 11 3.19 -25.66 4.73
N THR A 12 4.44 -25.44 5.11
CA THR A 12 5.58 -25.54 4.17
C THR A 12 5.77 -26.99 3.69
N VAL A 13 5.66 -27.96 4.58
CA VAL A 13 5.70 -29.38 4.20
C VAL A 13 4.54 -29.72 3.26
N ALA A 14 3.33 -29.23 3.55
CA ALA A 14 2.17 -29.44 2.67
C ALA A 14 2.40 -28.81 1.29
N GLY A 15 2.94 -27.60 1.21
CA GLY A 15 3.30 -26.94 -0.07
C GLY A 15 4.30 -27.76 -0.88
N ARG A 16 5.36 -28.24 -0.26
CA ARG A 16 6.35 -29.10 -0.95
C ARG A 16 5.78 -30.45 -1.38
N ARG A 17 4.87 -31.03 -0.60
CA ARG A 17 4.16 -32.27 -0.99
C ARG A 17 3.21 -32.01 -2.15
N ALA A 18 2.57 -30.85 -2.22
CA ALA A 18 1.74 -30.47 -3.36
C ALA A 18 2.58 -30.40 -4.66
N ILE A 19 3.81 -29.86 -4.61
CA ILE A 19 4.74 -29.87 -5.74
C ILE A 19 5.03 -31.33 -6.17
N THR A 20 5.37 -32.20 -5.22
CA THR A 20 5.62 -33.61 -5.48
C THR A 20 4.39 -34.32 -6.09
N PHE A 21 3.19 -33.97 -5.64
CA PHE A 21 1.95 -34.50 -6.21
C PHE A 21 1.77 -34.04 -7.66
N LEU A 22 2.01 -32.76 -7.94
CA LEU A 22 1.90 -32.20 -9.29
C LEU A 22 2.89 -32.84 -10.25
N GLU A 23 4.14 -33.08 -9.87
CA GLU A 23 5.15 -33.74 -10.69
C GLU A 23 4.73 -35.17 -11.14
N GLN A 24 3.85 -35.81 -10.39
CA GLN A 24 3.36 -37.15 -10.67
C GLN A 24 2.12 -37.17 -11.56
N GLN A 25 1.54 -36.00 -11.91
CA GLN A 25 0.38 -35.94 -12.76
C GLN A 25 0.79 -35.93 -14.24
N PRO A 26 0.19 -36.77 -15.09
CA PRO A 26 0.58 -36.88 -16.51
C PRO A 26 0.31 -35.59 -17.32
N GLU A 27 -0.58 -34.71 -16.83
CA GLU A 27 -0.94 -33.42 -17.46
C GLU A 27 0.02 -32.28 -17.08
N VAL A 28 0.89 -32.48 -16.09
CA VAL A 28 1.79 -31.46 -15.56
C VAL A 28 3.19 -31.59 -16.14
N ASP A 29 3.69 -30.49 -16.68
CA ASP A 29 5.11 -30.41 -17.00
C ASP A 29 5.92 -30.08 -15.74
N PRO A 30 6.74 -31.00 -15.21
CA PRO A 30 7.49 -30.78 -13.97
C PRO A 30 8.54 -29.67 -14.09
N ASN A 31 8.89 -29.25 -15.32
CA ASN A 31 9.79 -28.15 -15.57
C ASN A 31 9.09 -26.77 -15.60
N ARG A 32 7.78 -26.70 -15.38
CA ARG A 32 6.97 -25.48 -15.47
C ARG A 32 6.05 -25.30 -14.27
N ILE A 33 6.56 -25.58 -13.08
CA ILE A 33 5.82 -25.41 -11.82
C ILE A 33 6.19 -24.06 -11.19
N GLY A 34 5.19 -23.24 -10.93
CA GLY A 34 5.29 -22.00 -10.15
C GLY A 34 4.52 -22.09 -8.84
N PHE A 35 4.77 -21.17 -7.92
CA PHE A 35 4.07 -21.12 -6.64
C PHE A 35 3.62 -19.70 -6.29
N THR A 36 2.38 -19.55 -5.91
CA THR A 36 1.82 -18.28 -5.43
C THR A 36 0.81 -18.52 -4.33
N GLY A 37 0.54 -17.50 -3.53
CA GLY A 37 -0.48 -17.58 -2.50
C GLY A 37 -0.73 -16.21 -1.87
N PHE A 38 -1.98 -16.01 -1.44
CA PHE A 38 -2.46 -14.75 -0.88
C PHE A 38 -2.35 -14.76 0.67
N SER A 39 -1.86 -13.67 1.27
CA SER A 39 -1.80 -13.45 2.71
C SER A 39 -1.00 -14.56 3.43
N MET A 40 -1.67 -15.44 4.15
CA MET A 40 -1.06 -16.65 4.72
C MET A 40 -0.40 -17.51 3.63
N GLY A 41 -1.04 -17.63 2.46
CA GLY A 41 -0.47 -18.30 1.30
C GLY A 41 0.80 -17.61 0.77
N GLY A 42 0.91 -16.29 0.86
CA GLY A 42 2.14 -15.56 0.54
C GLY A 42 3.30 -15.91 1.45
N MET A 43 3.03 -16.10 2.76
CA MET A 43 4.03 -16.62 3.68
C MET A 43 4.45 -18.05 3.34
N VAL A 44 3.49 -18.93 3.03
CA VAL A 44 3.79 -20.29 2.58
C VAL A 44 4.60 -20.27 1.29
N THR A 45 4.30 -19.36 0.36
CA THR A 45 5.07 -19.17 -0.87
C THR A 45 6.53 -18.85 -0.55
N ALA A 46 6.80 -17.89 0.34
CA ALA A 46 8.16 -17.51 0.72
C ALA A 46 8.94 -18.68 1.36
N LEU A 47 8.30 -19.43 2.27
CA LEU A 47 8.91 -20.58 2.93
C LEU A 47 9.13 -21.79 1.99
N THR A 48 8.30 -21.91 0.95
CA THR A 48 8.39 -23.00 -0.03
C THR A 48 9.33 -22.66 -1.19
N ALA A 49 9.63 -21.38 -1.41
CA ALA A 49 10.41 -20.87 -2.54
C ALA A 49 11.84 -21.43 -2.65
N ILE A 50 12.38 -21.98 -1.56
CA ILE A 50 13.68 -22.70 -1.56
C ILE A 50 13.64 -24.06 -2.29
N ASP A 51 12.46 -24.52 -2.71
CA ASP A 51 12.33 -25.77 -3.45
C ASP A 51 12.79 -25.57 -4.90
N GLU A 52 13.88 -26.23 -5.29
CA GLU A 52 14.56 -26.04 -6.57
C GLU A 52 13.73 -26.50 -7.79
N ARG A 53 12.62 -27.18 -7.58
CA ARG A 53 11.67 -27.56 -8.63
C ARG A 53 10.83 -26.37 -9.12
N LEU A 54 10.71 -25.32 -8.30
CA LEU A 54 9.97 -24.13 -8.66
C LEU A 54 10.75 -23.28 -9.66
N LYS A 55 10.08 -22.84 -10.72
CA LYS A 55 10.64 -22.01 -11.80
C LYS A 55 10.34 -20.52 -11.60
N ALA A 56 9.31 -20.19 -10.85
CA ALA A 56 9.00 -18.83 -10.45
C ALA A 56 8.08 -18.84 -9.24
N VAL A 57 8.18 -17.82 -8.39
CA VAL A 57 7.29 -17.64 -7.24
C VAL A 57 6.74 -16.23 -7.19
N ALA A 58 5.52 -16.11 -6.62
CA ALA A 58 4.88 -14.82 -6.44
C ALA A 58 4.17 -14.76 -5.07
N PRO A 59 4.87 -14.39 -3.97
CA PRO A 59 4.23 -14.13 -2.69
C PRO A 59 3.33 -12.89 -2.79
N PHE A 60 2.11 -13.00 -2.23
CA PHE A 60 1.07 -12.01 -2.39
C PHE A 60 0.56 -11.52 -1.03
N VAL A 61 0.79 -10.25 -0.68
CA VAL A 61 0.46 -9.59 0.61
C VAL A 61 0.88 -10.42 1.83
N GLY A 62 1.95 -11.16 1.68
CA GLY A 62 2.54 -12.08 2.68
C GLY A 62 3.95 -12.46 2.27
N GLY A 63 4.74 -13.01 3.17
CA GLY A 63 6.08 -13.54 2.86
C GLY A 63 7.25 -12.57 3.10
N THR A 64 7.01 -11.39 3.64
CA THR A 64 8.12 -10.52 4.11
C THR A 64 8.78 -11.12 5.35
N GLY A 65 10.09 -10.99 5.44
CA GLY A 65 10.87 -11.19 6.65
C GLY A 65 10.81 -10.01 7.62
N PHE A 66 11.70 -10.02 8.61
CA PHE A 66 11.92 -8.93 9.57
C PHE A 66 10.69 -8.53 10.40
N LYS A 67 9.74 -9.45 10.60
CA LYS A 67 8.50 -9.20 11.36
C LYS A 67 8.71 -8.92 12.84
N TYR A 68 9.92 -9.08 13.33
CA TYR A 68 10.35 -8.81 14.69
C TYR A 68 10.96 -7.41 14.88
N VAL A 69 11.11 -6.63 13.81
CA VAL A 69 11.71 -5.29 13.85
C VAL A 69 10.60 -4.23 13.96
N ASP A 70 10.80 -3.24 14.81
CA ASP A 70 9.94 -2.06 14.87
C ASP A 70 10.27 -1.05 13.79
N PHE A 71 9.34 -0.14 13.52
CA PHE A 71 9.57 0.95 12.59
C PHE A 71 10.46 2.03 13.21
N PRO A 72 11.15 2.84 12.40
CA PRO A 72 11.93 3.96 12.88
C PRO A 72 11.11 4.90 13.78
N GLY A 73 11.78 5.56 14.74
CA GLY A 73 11.11 6.44 15.71
C GLY A 73 10.38 5.70 16.85
N GLY A 74 10.69 4.41 17.06
CA GLY A 74 10.10 3.60 18.14
C GLY A 74 8.64 3.20 17.93
N ILE A 75 8.14 3.30 16.69
CA ILE A 75 6.78 2.89 16.37
C ILE A 75 6.69 1.37 16.31
N GLN A 76 5.72 0.80 17.01
CA GLN A 76 5.51 -0.65 17.02
C GLN A 76 5.25 -1.20 15.61
N GLY A 77 6.27 -1.75 15.00
CA GLY A 77 6.24 -2.42 13.71
C GLY A 77 6.21 -3.93 13.81
N SER A 78 6.78 -4.47 14.91
CA SER A 78 6.80 -5.91 15.15
C SER A 78 5.39 -6.48 15.17
N SER A 79 5.15 -7.49 14.35
CA SER A 79 3.90 -8.27 14.34
C SER A 79 4.01 -9.56 15.15
N ILE A 80 5.20 -9.81 15.72
CA ILE A 80 5.43 -10.95 16.60
C ILE A 80 4.95 -10.56 18.00
N LYS A 81 4.00 -11.34 18.51
CA LYS A 81 3.58 -11.17 19.89
C LYS A 81 4.74 -11.53 20.84
N PRO A 82 4.89 -10.87 22.00
CA PRO A 82 5.95 -11.13 22.98
C PRO A 82 6.03 -12.57 23.51
N HIS A 83 5.18 -13.45 23.00
CA HIS A 83 5.07 -14.86 23.43
C HIS A 83 6.07 -15.81 22.77
N PHE A 84 6.88 -15.34 21.83
CA PHE A 84 7.98 -16.16 21.33
C PHE A 84 9.11 -16.14 22.37
N GLN A 85 9.17 -17.19 23.17
CA GLN A 85 10.17 -17.37 24.23
C GLN A 85 11.61 -17.41 23.71
N ASN A 86 11.80 -17.56 22.39
CA ASN A 86 13.11 -17.60 21.75
C ASN A 86 13.08 -16.88 20.40
N LEU A 87 13.40 -15.60 20.43
CA LEU A 87 13.41 -14.74 19.24
C LEU A 87 14.45 -15.20 18.21
N GLU A 88 15.63 -15.63 18.65
CA GLU A 88 16.69 -16.10 17.75
C GLU A 88 16.27 -17.37 17.00
N LEU A 89 15.60 -18.29 17.69
CA LEU A 89 15.04 -19.48 17.03
C LEU A 89 13.99 -19.08 15.99
N TYR A 90 13.12 -18.10 16.29
CA TYR A 90 12.13 -17.60 15.32
C TYR A 90 12.81 -17.00 14.10
N LYS A 91 13.78 -16.10 14.28
CA LYS A 91 14.53 -15.46 13.18
C LYS A 91 15.15 -16.47 12.24
N ASN A 92 15.73 -17.54 12.80
CA ASN A 92 16.51 -18.51 12.06
C ASN A 92 15.68 -19.67 11.46
N THR A 93 14.40 -19.78 11.81
CA THR A 93 13.61 -20.98 11.42
C THR A 93 12.20 -20.72 10.90
N ILE A 94 11.58 -19.59 11.26
CA ILE A 94 10.17 -19.29 10.91
C ILE A 94 10.05 -18.01 10.14
N ASP A 95 10.83 -16.98 10.48
CA ASP A 95 10.78 -15.71 9.74
C ASP A 95 11.24 -15.91 8.30
N ALA A 96 10.54 -15.32 7.36
CA ALA A 96 10.85 -15.48 5.92
C ALA A 96 12.26 -14.99 5.55
N SER A 97 12.86 -14.09 6.34
CA SER A 97 14.23 -13.63 6.12
C SER A 97 15.27 -14.76 6.18
N ALA A 98 14.97 -15.88 6.89
CA ALA A 98 15.85 -17.04 6.92
C ALA A 98 15.86 -17.84 5.61
N TYR A 99 14.86 -17.67 4.75
CA TYR A 99 14.67 -18.46 3.54
C TYR A 99 15.13 -17.72 2.28
N TRP A 100 14.88 -16.41 2.19
CA TRP A 100 15.18 -15.61 1.00
C TRP A 100 16.63 -15.76 0.48
N PRO A 101 17.69 -15.87 1.33
CA PRO A 101 19.05 -16.08 0.84
C PRO A 101 19.25 -17.37 0.05
N SER A 102 18.38 -18.37 0.22
CA SER A 102 18.45 -19.68 -0.43
C SER A 102 17.52 -19.81 -1.64
N VAL A 103 16.72 -18.82 -1.94
CA VAL A 103 15.81 -18.83 -3.10
C VAL A 103 16.60 -18.58 -4.37
N LYS A 104 16.43 -19.47 -5.36
CA LYS A 104 17.15 -19.41 -6.65
C LYS A 104 16.25 -19.03 -7.82
N CYS A 105 14.95 -19.25 -7.71
CA CYS A 105 14.01 -18.94 -8.79
C CYS A 105 13.63 -17.44 -8.78
N PRO A 106 13.19 -16.89 -9.91
CA PRO A 106 12.65 -15.54 -10.02
C PRO A 106 11.50 -15.26 -9.04
N VAL A 107 11.46 -14.05 -8.47
CA VAL A 107 10.47 -13.65 -7.45
C VAL A 107 9.70 -12.40 -7.88
N LEU A 108 8.36 -12.47 -7.94
CA LEU A 108 7.49 -11.31 -8.05
C LEU A 108 6.81 -11.07 -6.70
N PHE A 109 7.18 -10.02 -5.99
CA PHE A 109 6.49 -9.65 -4.77
C PHE A 109 5.29 -8.73 -5.07
N ILE A 110 4.09 -9.17 -4.69
CA ILE A 110 2.85 -8.44 -4.93
C ILE A 110 2.28 -7.97 -3.60
N SER A 111 2.03 -6.67 -3.47
CA SER A 111 1.51 -6.11 -2.22
C SER A 111 0.69 -4.84 -2.46
N SER A 112 0.44 -4.13 -1.39
CA SER A 112 -0.19 -2.80 -1.36
C SER A 112 0.69 -1.87 -0.53
N SER A 113 0.67 -0.57 -0.84
CA SER A 113 1.55 0.41 -0.18
C SER A 113 1.32 0.54 1.33
N ASN A 114 0.16 0.14 1.83
CA ASN A 114 -0.24 0.18 3.24
C ASN A 114 -0.60 -1.21 3.78
N ASP A 115 -0.03 -2.26 3.23
CA ASP A 115 -0.30 -3.61 3.71
C ASP A 115 0.14 -3.75 5.18
N PHE A 116 -0.77 -4.20 6.05
CA PHE A 116 -0.50 -4.33 7.47
C PHE A 116 0.41 -5.52 7.80
N HIS A 117 0.46 -6.50 6.91
CA HIS A 117 1.15 -7.77 7.11
C HIS A 117 2.50 -7.81 6.39
N SER A 118 2.53 -7.43 5.12
CA SER A 118 3.74 -7.28 4.30
C SER A 118 4.04 -5.80 4.10
N THR A 119 4.55 -5.18 5.15
CA THR A 119 4.82 -3.75 5.15
C THR A 119 5.87 -3.38 4.10
N PHE A 120 5.75 -2.20 3.54
CA PHE A 120 6.40 -1.79 2.31
C PHE A 120 7.93 -1.97 2.35
N GLU A 121 8.59 -1.41 3.34
CA GLU A 121 10.07 -1.49 3.47
C GLU A 121 10.56 -2.94 3.64
N ARG A 122 9.77 -3.78 4.32
CA ARG A 122 10.15 -5.19 4.53
C ARG A 122 10.12 -6.01 3.25
N ILE A 123 9.36 -5.58 2.25
CA ILE A 123 9.39 -6.19 0.92
C ILE A 123 10.80 -6.03 0.36
N TYR A 124 11.32 -4.80 0.31
CA TYR A 124 12.64 -4.52 -0.24
C TYR A 124 13.75 -5.13 0.62
N GLN A 125 13.67 -5.02 1.95
CA GLN A 125 14.57 -5.72 2.87
C GLN A 125 14.62 -7.23 2.62
N SER A 126 13.48 -7.84 2.27
CA SER A 126 13.40 -9.26 1.93
C SER A 126 14.01 -9.56 0.56
N MET A 127 13.77 -8.71 -0.44
CA MET A 127 14.34 -8.88 -1.78
C MET A 127 15.86 -8.65 -1.80
N ASP A 128 16.37 -7.78 -0.95
CA ASP A 128 17.82 -7.55 -0.80
C ASP A 128 18.59 -8.76 -0.26
N LEU A 129 17.89 -9.72 0.35
CA LEU A 129 18.49 -10.98 0.79
C LEU A 129 18.72 -11.97 -0.36
N LEU A 130 18.04 -11.79 -1.51
CA LEU A 130 18.21 -12.66 -2.67
C LEU A 130 19.63 -12.56 -3.24
N GLN A 131 20.21 -13.69 -3.62
CA GLN A 131 21.54 -13.75 -4.22
C GLN A 131 21.54 -13.45 -5.74
N HIS A 132 20.38 -13.07 -6.29
CA HIS A 132 20.18 -12.69 -7.68
C HIS A 132 19.31 -11.43 -7.78
N LYS A 133 19.30 -10.80 -8.95
CA LYS A 133 18.50 -9.58 -9.23
C LYS A 133 17.25 -9.87 -10.09
N ASP A 134 16.90 -11.12 -10.28
CA ASP A 134 15.68 -11.48 -11.01
C ASP A 134 14.46 -11.48 -10.07
N TRP A 135 14.16 -10.28 -9.58
CA TRP A 135 12.99 -10.02 -8.78
C TRP A 135 12.28 -8.74 -9.21
N ARG A 136 10.99 -8.68 -8.97
CA ARG A 136 10.15 -7.51 -9.22
C ARG A 136 9.24 -7.27 -8.03
N VAL A 137 8.84 -6.01 -7.85
CA VAL A 137 7.81 -5.60 -6.90
C VAL A 137 6.70 -4.90 -7.66
N THR A 138 5.45 -5.19 -7.32
CA THR A 138 4.28 -4.49 -7.83
C THR A 138 3.32 -4.19 -6.69
N THR A 139 2.90 -2.93 -6.57
CA THR A 139 1.96 -2.50 -5.53
C THR A 139 0.93 -1.54 -6.10
N ASN A 140 -0.24 -1.51 -5.48
CA ASN A 140 -1.18 -0.42 -5.64
C ASN A 140 -1.04 0.59 -4.50
N ILE A 141 -1.34 1.84 -4.79
CA ILE A 141 -1.18 2.95 -3.85
C ILE A 141 -2.39 3.06 -2.90
N HIS A 142 -2.16 3.48 -1.65
CA HIS A 142 -3.19 3.74 -0.61
C HIS A 142 -4.14 2.57 -0.31
N GLN A 143 -3.78 1.38 -0.74
CA GLN A 143 -4.51 0.15 -0.42
C GLN A 143 -3.87 -0.54 0.79
N ASN A 144 -4.70 -1.29 1.54
CA ASN A 144 -4.18 -2.15 2.60
C ASN A 144 -3.94 -3.57 2.03
N HIS A 145 -4.71 -4.53 2.41
CA HIS A 145 -4.49 -5.95 2.17
C HIS A 145 -5.27 -6.44 0.95
N GLY A 146 -4.86 -6.02 -0.24
CA GLY A 146 -5.52 -6.41 -1.48
C GLY A 146 -4.93 -5.77 -2.73
N PRO A 147 -4.83 -6.50 -3.84
CA PRO A 147 -4.32 -6.00 -5.12
C PRO A 147 -5.40 -5.26 -5.91
N GLY A 148 -4.92 -4.47 -6.86
CA GLY A 148 -5.73 -3.94 -7.95
C GLY A 148 -5.63 -4.76 -9.23
N PRO A 149 -6.35 -4.36 -10.29
CA PRO A 149 -6.32 -5.05 -11.59
C PRO A 149 -4.91 -5.16 -12.19
N GLU A 150 -4.11 -4.10 -12.12
CA GLU A 150 -2.76 -4.05 -12.70
C GLU A 150 -1.79 -5.04 -12.03
N GLN A 151 -1.95 -5.30 -10.72
CA GLN A 151 -1.14 -6.29 -10.00
C GLN A 151 -1.50 -7.72 -10.42
N TRP A 152 -2.78 -7.98 -10.67
CA TRP A 152 -3.21 -9.27 -11.23
C TRP A 152 -2.68 -9.48 -12.64
N ALA A 153 -2.68 -8.44 -13.48
CA ALA A 153 -2.08 -8.51 -14.82
C ALA A 153 -0.58 -8.76 -14.74
N THR A 154 0.12 -8.11 -13.81
CA THR A 154 1.56 -8.37 -13.57
C THR A 154 1.82 -9.82 -13.16
N LEU A 155 0.98 -10.41 -12.29
CA LEU A 155 1.08 -11.81 -11.89
C LEU A 155 0.91 -12.76 -13.08
N ASN A 156 -0.09 -12.51 -13.94
CA ASN A 156 -0.34 -13.33 -15.12
C ASN A 156 0.88 -13.29 -16.07
N LEU A 157 1.40 -12.09 -16.38
CA LEU A 157 2.59 -11.92 -17.19
C LEU A 157 3.82 -12.64 -16.60
N TRP A 158 3.96 -12.59 -15.26
CA TRP A 158 5.06 -13.24 -14.57
C TRP A 158 5.09 -14.74 -14.84
N PHE A 159 3.97 -15.41 -14.63
CA PHE A 159 3.89 -16.85 -14.87
C PHE A 159 3.88 -17.21 -16.36
N GLU A 160 3.33 -16.37 -17.24
CA GLU A 160 3.46 -16.59 -18.68
C GLU A 160 4.91 -16.51 -19.14
N GLN A 161 5.68 -15.57 -18.65
CA GLN A 161 7.10 -15.47 -18.99
C GLN A 161 7.90 -16.68 -18.49
N TYR A 162 7.79 -17.02 -17.22
CA TYR A 162 8.68 -18.02 -16.60
C TYR A 162 8.18 -19.45 -16.72
N LEU A 163 6.90 -19.69 -16.92
CA LEU A 163 6.34 -21.04 -17.05
C LEU A 163 5.95 -21.39 -18.50
N LYS A 164 5.58 -20.42 -19.34
CA LYS A 164 5.19 -20.68 -20.73
C LYS A 164 6.23 -20.22 -21.76
N GLY A 165 7.21 -19.42 -21.33
CA GLY A 165 8.24 -18.89 -22.23
C GLY A 165 7.71 -17.91 -23.26
N ILE A 166 6.64 -17.17 -22.93
CA ILE A 166 6.05 -16.18 -23.83
C ILE A 166 6.99 -14.98 -23.96
N ASP A 167 7.19 -14.48 -25.16
CA ASP A 167 8.17 -13.44 -25.49
C ASP A 167 7.89 -12.06 -24.87
N GLN A 168 6.70 -11.81 -24.36
CA GLN A 168 6.38 -10.58 -23.66
C GLN A 168 7.08 -10.55 -22.30
N ARG A 169 8.30 -10.08 -22.28
CA ARG A 169 9.10 -10.00 -21.07
C ARG A 169 8.59 -8.89 -20.14
N ILE A 170 8.46 -9.21 -18.87
CA ILE A 170 8.33 -8.20 -17.83
C ILE A 170 9.65 -7.42 -17.76
N PRO A 171 9.62 -6.07 -17.80
CA PRO A 171 10.83 -5.26 -17.67
C PRO A 171 11.60 -5.57 -16.38
N ALA A 172 12.89 -5.26 -16.37
CA ALA A 172 13.66 -5.28 -15.13
C ALA A 172 13.10 -4.26 -14.13
N THR A 173 13.37 -4.46 -12.83
CA THR A 173 13.01 -3.50 -11.80
C THR A 173 13.54 -2.11 -12.18
N PRO A 174 12.69 -1.05 -12.22
CA PRO A 174 13.14 0.31 -12.50
C PRO A 174 14.19 0.74 -11.48
N THR A 175 15.33 1.22 -11.96
CA THR A 175 16.43 1.65 -11.07
C THR A 175 16.14 3.01 -10.47
N SER A 176 16.53 3.22 -9.22
CA SER A 176 16.35 4.49 -8.53
C SER A 176 17.59 4.94 -7.78
N THR A 177 17.71 6.25 -7.56
CA THR A 177 18.77 6.84 -6.73
C THR A 177 18.22 7.98 -5.88
N LEU A 178 18.81 8.16 -4.70
CA LEU A 178 18.52 9.26 -3.78
C LEU A 178 19.79 10.09 -3.55
N LYS A 179 19.72 11.39 -3.81
CA LYS A 179 20.78 12.35 -3.50
C LYS A 179 20.31 13.33 -2.45
N LEU A 180 21.10 13.49 -1.40
CA LEU A 180 20.83 14.42 -0.31
C LEU A 180 21.68 15.68 -0.48
N ASN A 181 21.04 16.85 -0.43
CA ASN A 181 21.71 18.14 -0.33
C ASN A 181 21.59 18.65 1.10
N THR A 182 22.66 18.54 1.87
CA THR A 182 22.71 18.95 3.28
C THR A 182 23.52 20.23 3.51
N SER A 183 24.18 20.76 2.47
CA SER A 183 25.17 21.85 2.57
C SER A 183 24.61 23.24 2.30
N SER A 184 23.35 23.38 1.85
CA SER A 184 22.70 24.65 1.56
C SER A 184 21.76 25.11 2.66
N PHE A 185 21.39 26.41 2.65
CA PHE A 185 20.32 26.93 3.49
C PHE A 185 18.98 26.18 3.25
N ILE A 186 18.81 25.61 2.06
CA ILE A 186 17.64 24.78 1.72
C ILE A 186 18.11 23.33 1.59
N ARG A 187 17.87 22.54 2.61
CA ARG A 187 18.14 21.10 2.58
C ARG A 187 17.12 20.40 1.72
N SER A 188 17.55 19.48 0.87
CA SER A 188 16.65 18.77 -0.04
C SER A 188 17.10 17.35 -0.32
N ALA A 189 16.12 16.50 -0.65
CA ALA A 189 16.31 15.16 -1.14
C ALA A 189 15.82 15.10 -2.59
N THR A 190 16.70 14.66 -3.49
CA THR A 190 16.38 14.45 -4.92
C THR A 190 16.32 12.97 -5.19
N PHE A 191 15.14 12.49 -5.57
CA PHE A 191 14.92 11.12 -6.01
C PHE A 191 14.85 11.08 -7.54
N THR A 192 15.52 10.08 -8.11
CA THR A 192 15.55 9.86 -9.55
C THR A 192 15.22 8.41 -9.85
N VAL A 193 14.42 8.16 -10.88
CA VAL A 193 14.07 6.83 -11.34
C VAL A 193 14.25 6.71 -12.85
N THR A 194 14.79 5.58 -13.28
CA THR A 194 14.94 5.22 -14.68
C THR A 194 14.14 3.93 -14.94
N PRO A 195 12.93 4.04 -15.51
CA PRO A 195 12.18 2.87 -15.93
C PRO A 195 12.88 2.13 -17.04
N ASN A 196 12.78 0.79 -17.03
CA ASN A 196 13.19 -0.02 -18.16
C ASN A 196 12.04 -0.10 -19.17
N ASP A 197 12.33 -0.50 -20.40
CA ASP A 197 11.33 -0.68 -21.48
C ASP A 197 10.51 0.61 -21.75
N GLN A 198 11.21 1.62 -22.23
CA GLN A 198 10.63 2.93 -22.52
C GLN A 198 9.53 2.89 -23.61
N ASP A 199 9.56 1.91 -24.50
CA ASP A 199 8.60 1.79 -25.61
C ASP A 199 7.19 1.44 -25.12
N ARG A 200 7.08 0.63 -24.07
CA ARG A 200 5.80 0.28 -23.45
C ARG A 200 5.42 1.17 -22.26
N LEU A 201 6.32 2.04 -21.82
CA LEU A 201 6.08 2.91 -20.68
C LEU A 201 5.01 3.97 -21.00
N ILE A 202 3.92 3.97 -20.24
CA ILE A 202 2.86 4.98 -20.33
C ILE A 202 3.17 6.19 -19.46
N ASN A 203 3.49 5.93 -18.19
CA ASN A 203 3.83 6.97 -17.22
C ASN A 203 4.65 6.40 -16.05
N THR A 204 5.23 7.32 -15.29
CA THR A 204 5.90 7.03 -14.02
C THR A 204 5.38 8.02 -13.00
N GLU A 205 4.93 7.52 -11.87
CA GLU A 205 4.43 8.32 -10.73
C GLU A 205 5.40 8.16 -9.57
N ILE A 206 5.95 9.27 -9.07
CA ILE A 206 6.87 9.27 -7.93
C ILE A 206 6.09 9.63 -6.67
N TYR A 207 6.30 8.84 -5.63
CA TYR A 207 5.68 9.02 -4.33
C TYR A 207 6.73 9.21 -3.24
N TYR A 208 6.42 10.05 -2.25
CA TYR A 208 7.27 10.25 -1.08
C TYR A 208 6.43 10.36 0.20
N SER A 209 7.07 10.15 1.35
CA SER A 209 6.46 10.37 2.66
C SER A 209 7.52 10.62 3.72
N TYR A 210 7.13 11.34 4.78
CA TYR A 210 7.94 11.55 5.99
C TYR A 210 7.48 10.67 7.17
N ASP A 211 6.39 9.92 7.03
CA ASP A 211 5.84 9.09 8.10
C ASP A 211 6.55 7.73 8.16
N PRO A 212 7.21 7.38 9.28
CA PRO A 212 7.85 6.08 9.44
C PRO A 212 6.86 4.91 9.62
N ASN A 213 5.57 5.15 9.91
CA ASN A 213 4.60 4.09 10.09
C ASN A 213 4.10 3.54 8.74
N SER A 214 4.76 2.53 8.22
CA SER A 214 4.45 1.92 6.93
C SER A 214 3.00 1.47 6.75
N ARG A 215 2.28 1.17 7.84
CA ARG A 215 0.90 0.67 7.79
C ARG A 215 -0.13 1.77 7.55
N THR A 216 0.16 2.99 8.00
CA THR A 216 -0.76 4.12 7.95
C THR A 216 -0.26 5.28 7.11
N ARG A 217 0.99 5.21 6.67
CA ARG A 217 1.67 6.22 5.86
C ARG A 217 0.81 6.68 4.70
N PHE A 218 0.67 7.99 4.56
CA PHE A 218 0.14 8.57 3.34
C PHE A 218 1.30 8.85 2.38
N TRP A 219 1.23 8.28 1.20
CA TRP A 219 2.17 8.53 0.13
C TRP A 219 1.74 9.74 -0.68
N ILE A 220 2.51 10.80 -0.59
CA ILE A 220 2.27 12.05 -1.31
C ILE A 220 2.80 11.86 -2.73
N ARG A 221 1.94 12.04 -3.73
CA ARG A 221 2.40 12.11 -5.11
C ARG A 221 3.20 13.39 -5.30
N SER A 222 4.36 13.28 -5.94
CA SER A 222 5.21 14.43 -6.25
C SER A 222 4.85 15.04 -7.61
N ASP A 223 5.32 16.27 -7.81
CA ASP A 223 5.36 16.91 -9.13
C ASP A 223 6.65 16.47 -9.83
N GLU A 224 6.63 15.29 -10.42
CA GLU A 224 7.77 14.71 -11.11
C GLU A 224 8.06 15.41 -12.43
N LYS A 225 9.35 15.50 -12.77
CA LYS A 225 9.83 15.98 -14.07
C LYS A 225 10.50 14.84 -14.82
N SER A 226 10.25 14.77 -16.12
CA SER A 226 10.91 13.79 -16.97
C SER A 226 11.83 14.45 -17.98
N ALA A 227 13.01 13.87 -18.18
CA ALA A 227 13.97 14.27 -19.20
C ALA A 227 14.74 13.04 -19.69
N LYS A 228 14.72 12.77 -20.99
CA LYS A 228 15.47 11.67 -21.62
C LYS A 228 15.18 10.29 -20.99
N GLY A 229 13.92 10.02 -20.65
CA GLY A 229 13.52 8.75 -20.02
C GLY A 229 13.87 8.61 -18.53
N ILE A 230 14.38 9.68 -17.91
CA ILE A 230 14.69 9.76 -16.48
C ILE A 230 13.62 10.63 -15.82
N TRP A 231 13.03 10.15 -14.74
CA TRP A 231 12.04 10.86 -13.95
C TRP A 231 12.65 11.28 -12.62
N SER A 232 12.35 12.49 -12.16
CA SER A 232 12.93 13.00 -10.91
C SER A 232 11.98 13.92 -10.17
N THR A 233 12.14 13.95 -8.85
CA THR A 233 11.51 14.92 -7.96
C THR A 233 12.49 15.42 -6.92
N GLN A 234 12.22 16.59 -6.37
CA GLN A 234 12.97 17.15 -5.26
C GLN A 234 12.02 17.60 -4.17
N VAL A 235 12.25 17.16 -2.94
CA VAL A 235 11.44 17.53 -1.78
C VAL A 235 12.32 18.09 -0.66
N PRO A 236 11.75 18.89 0.28
CA PRO A 236 12.47 19.34 1.47
C PRO A 236 13.03 18.16 2.27
N LEU A 237 14.23 18.32 2.81
CA LEU A 237 14.84 17.37 3.74
C LEU A 237 14.81 17.96 5.15
N HIS A 238 14.07 17.32 6.04
CA HIS A 238 14.01 17.68 7.45
C HIS A 238 15.13 16.99 8.23
N ALA A 239 15.67 17.68 9.24
CA ALA A 239 16.82 17.17 9.98
C ALA A 239 16.49 15.95 10.86
N ASP A 240 15.26 15.89 11.31
CA ASP A 240 14.74 14.97 12.32
C ASP A 240 13.55 14.12 11.84
N LEU A 241 13.25 14.15 10.54
CA LEU A 241 12.24 13.30 9.93
C LEU A 241 12.84 12.41 8.86
N PRO A 242 12.43 11.13 8.80
CA PRO A 242 12.79 10.28 7.69
C PRO A 242 12.10 10.76 6.41
N VAL A 243 12.66 10.41 5.26
CA VAL A 243 11.97 10.55 3.99
C VAL A 243 12.12 9.26 3.18
N TYR A 244 11.02 8.79 2.63
CA TYR A 244 10.90 7.58 1.84
C TYR A 244 10.44 7.92 0.44
N PHE A 245 10.95 7.21 -0.56
CA PHE A 245 10.59 7.40 -1.97
C PHE A 245 10.45 6.06 -2.67
N PHE A 246 9.52 6.00 -3.60
CA PHE A 246 9.47 4.98 -4.65
C PHE A 246 8.70 5.52 -5.85
N ALA A 247 8.77 4.79 -6.96
CA ALA A 247 7.97 5.10 -8.14
C ALA A 247 7.15 3.90 -8.59
N ILE A 248 5.98 4.17 -9.16
CA ILE A 248 5.15 3.22 -9.89
C ILE A 248 5.32 3.52 -11.38
N CYS A 249 5.88 2.59 -12.12
CA CYS A 249 6.03 2.64 -13.57
C CYS A 249 4.90 1.83 -14.19
N ARG A 250 4.05 2.47 -15.01
CA ARG A 250 2.91 1.84 -15.69
C ARG A 250 3.25 1.56 -17.12
N TYR A 251 3.03 0.33 -17.55
CA TYR A 251 3.35 -0.18 -18.87
C TYR A 251 2.10 -0.67 -19.59
N GLN A 252 2.11 -0.52 -20.92
CA GLN A 252 1.06 -1.04 -21.80
C GLN A 252 1.16 -2.57 -21.94
N LEU A 253 0.01 -3.23 -21.87
CA LEU A 253 -0.14 -4.62 -22.29
C LEU A 253 -0.38 -4.70 -23.80
N ASP A 254 0.09 -5.75 -24.45
CA ASP A 254 -0.21 -6.00 -25.88
C ASP A 254 -1.69 -6.25 -26.10
N LYS A 255 -2.37 -6.81 -25.10
CA LYS A 255 -3.82 -7.08 -25.14
C LYS A 255 -4.43 -6.81 -23.77
N THR A 256 -5.66 -6.28 -23.80
CA THR A 256 -6.47 -6.16 -22.59
C THR A 256 -6.65 -7.53 -21.94
N GLN A 257 -6.40 -7.62 -20.66
CA GLN A 257 -6.63 -8.83 -19.85
C GLN A 257 -7.97 -8.70 -19.11
N ALA A 258 -8.84 -9.68 -19.34
CA ALA A 258 -10.02 -9.89 -18.52
C ALA A 258 -9.59 -10.54 -17.19
N LEU A 259 -10.10 -10.03 -16.09
CA LEU A 259 -9.83 -10.46 -14.73
C LEU A 259 -11.12 -10.86 -14.03
N GLU A 260 -11.04 -11.51 -12.87
CA GLU A 260 -12.25 -11.85 -12.10
C GLU A 260 -13.10 -10.61 -11.77
N ARG A 261 -12.46 -9.45 -11.60
CA ARG A 261 -13.14 -8.17 -11.31
C ARG A 261 -12.68 -7.08 -12.27
N GLY A 262 -13.30 -7.04 -13.45
CA GLY A 262 -13.02 -6.03 -14.47
C GLY A 262 -11.95 -6.46 -15.47
N GLU A 263 -11.33 -5.49 -16.10
CA GLU A 263 -10.30 -5.68 -17.11
C GLU A 263 -9.20 -4.62 -16.96
N THR A 264 -8.03 -4.86 -17.52
CA THR A 264 -6.96 -3.88 -17.63
C THR A 264 -6.15 -4.08 -18.90
N ASN A 265 -5.68 -2.98 -19.47
CA ASN A 265 -4.73 -2.96 -20.58
C ASN A 265 -3.33 -2.52 -20.13
N THR A 266 -3.11 -2.44 -18.83
CA THR A 266 -1.84 -2.00 -18.23
C THR A 266 -1.40 -2.94 -17.12
N PHE A 267 -0.10 -2.93 -16.85
CA PHE A 267 0.51 -3.52 -15.67
C PHE A 267 1.50 -2.55 -15.03
N VAL A 268 1.88 -2.78 -13.80
CA VAL A 268 2.75 -1.87 -13.05
C VAL A 268 3.91 -2.58 -12.38
N LEU A 269 5.05 -1.90 -12.36
CA LEU A 269 6.22 -2.28 -11.56
C LEU A 269 6.66 -1.12 -10.71
N ASN A 270 7.10 -1.42 -9.51
CA ASN A 270 7.73 -0.43 -8.63
C ASN A 270 9.22 -0.29 -8.96
N SER A 271 9.76 0.92 -8.74
CA SER A 271 11.20 1.10 -8.56
C SER A 271 11.67 0.46 -7.25
N GLU A 272 12.99 0.36 -7.08
CA GLU A 272 13.56 0.18 -5.74
C GLU A 272 13.12 1.34 -4.83
N GLU A 273 12.83 1.04 -3.55
CA GLU A 273 12.62 2.05 -2.53
C GLU A 273 13.95 2.71 -2.17
N GLN A 274 13.90 4.02 -1.95
CA GLN A 274 15.02 4.79 -1.42
C GLN A 274 14.56 5.56 -0.18
N SER A 275 15.38 5.60 0.85
CA SER A 275 15.04 6.32 2.07
C SER A 275 16.25 7.00 2.70
N PHE A 276 15.98 8.06 3.43
CA PHE A 276 16.91 8.65 4.40
C PHE A 276 16.25 8.59 5.77
N ILE A 277 16.94 8.02 6.73
CA ILE A 277 16.49 7.91 8.12
C ILE A 277 17.53 8.61 8.99
N PRO A 278 17.18 9.73 9.65
CA PRO A 278 18.13 10.44 10.53
C PRO A 278 18.39 9.64 11.80
N ASP A 279 19.53 9.88 12.44
CA ASP A 279 19.93 9.22 13.69
C ASP A 279 18.93 9.47 14.84
N SER A 280 18.29 10.63 14.83
CA SER A 280 17.27 11.03 15.80
C SER A 280 15.99 11.42 15.07
N ILE A 281 14.88 10.80 15.43
CA ILE A 281 13.56 11.07 14.84
C ILE A 281 12.70 11.79 15.87
N ASN A 282 12.17 12.96 15.47
CA ASN A 282 11.20 13.72 16.24
C ASN A 282 9.87 13.82 15.47
N LEU A 283 8.93 12.94 15.77
CA LEU A 283 7.65 12.89 15.08
C LEU A 283 6.77 14.13 15.28
N SER A 284 7.00 14.93 16.33
CA SER A 284 6.27 16.19 16.53
C SER A 284 6.58 17.23 15.45
N SER A 285 7.74 17.10 14.78
CA SER A 285 8.11 17.97 13.65
C SER A 285 7.20 17.76 12.43
N LEU A 286 6.45 16.66 12.36
CA LEU A 286 5.43 16.45 11.29
C LEU A 286 4.34 17.54 11.36
N GLU A 287 4.00 18.03 12.55
CA GLU A 287 2.98 19.07 12.71
C GLU A 287 3.41 20.42 12.12
N SER A 288 4.72 20.69 12.06
CA SER A 288 5.26 21.92 11.47
C SER A 288 5.15 22.00 9.94
N ILE A 289 4.83 20.87 9.29
CA ILE A 289 4.66 20.78 7.83
C ILE A 289 3.24 21.12 7.39
N ALA A 290 2.30 21.23 8.35
CA ALA A 290 0.89 21.46 8.06
C ALA A 290 0.68 22.78 7.27
N ASP A 291 -0.17 22.69 6.25
CA ASP A 291 -0.64 23.83 5.46
C ASP A 291 -2.12 24.10 5.80
N PRO A 292 -2.43 25.17 6.51
CA PRO A 292 -3.81 25.45 6.92
C PRO A 292 -4.76 25.73 5.75
N ASN A 293 -4.22 26.03 4.56
CA ASN A 293 -5.00 26.29 3.35
C ASN A 293 -5.21 25.04 2.48
N LEU A 294 -4.60 23.91 2.84
CA LEU A 294 -4.71 22.69 2.05
C LEU A 294 -6.13 22.14 2.07
N ILE A 295 -6.72 22.02 0.89
CA ILE A 295 -7.99 21.31 0.71
C ILE A 295 -7.75 19.82 0.92
N PHE A 296 -8.53 19.22 1.82
CA PHE A 296 -8.40 17.78 2.09
C PHE A 296 -8.69 16.96 0.84
N GLU A 297 -9.81 17.27 0.14
CA GLU A 297 -10.18 16.63 -1.12
C GLU A 297 -11.14 17.50 -1.91
N ASP A 298 -10.92 17.66 -3.21
CA ASP A 298 -11.83 18.36 -4.13
C ASP A 298 -12.19 17.51 -5.35
N PHE A 299 -11.67 16.28 -5.42
CA PHE A 299 -11.86 15.34 -6.52
C PHE A 299 -11.46 15.85 -7.91
N SER A 300 -10.69 16.95 -7.98
CA SER A 300 -10.19 17.50 -9.27
C SER A 300 -9.33 16.48 -10.05
N ASN A 301 -8.72 15.55 -9.34
CA ASN A 301 -7.93 14.44 -9.89
C ASN A 301 -8.63 13.08 -9.73
N GLY A 302 -9.96 13.06 -9.62
CA GLY A 302 -10.72 11.85 -9.32
C GLY A 302 -10.47 11.34 -7.90
N ALA A 303 -10.76 10.06 -7.66
CA ALA A 303 -10.59 9.42 -6.36
C ALA A 303 -9.18 8.80 -6.19
N ARG A 304 -8.13 9.42 -6.74
CA ARG A 304 -6.76 8.86 -6.79
C ARG A 304 -6.20 8.49 -5.40
N ASP A 305 -6.43 9.35 -4.41
CA ASP A 305 -5.93 9.17 -3.04
C ASP A 305 -6.86 8.28 -2.19
N TRP A 306 -7.81 7.65 -2.83
CA TRP A 306 -8.82 6.83 -2.20
C TRP A 306 -8.78 5.41 -2.73
N SER A 307 -8.98 4.47 -1.85
CA SER A 307 -9.16 3.06 -2.18
C SER A 307 -10.63 2.66 -2.09
N SER A 308 -11.06 1.76 -2.95
CA SER A 308 -12.39 1.15 -2.86
C SER A 308 -12.29 -0.35 -3.10
N ARG A 309 -12.96 -1.15 -2.27
CA ARG A 309 -13.03 -2.61 -2.47
C ARG A 309 -14.21 -3.03 -3.34
N ASP A 310 -15.30 -2.28 -3.29
CA ASP A 310 -16.59 -2.66 -3.85
C ASP A 310 -17.26 -1.52 -4.61
N GLN A 311 -16.54 -0.45 -4.93
CA GLN A 311 -17.01 0.78 -5.57
C GLN A 311 -18.11 1.54 -4.77
N ARG A 312 -18.45 1.07 -3.57
CA ARG A 312 -19.59 1.54 -2.77
C ARG A 312 -19.17 2.40 -1.58
N SER A 313 -17.91 2.34 -1.20
CA SER A 313 -17.29 3.23 -0.23
C SER A 313 -15.88 3.55 -0.69
N ILE A 314 -15.43 4.75 -0.37
CA ILE A 314 -14.04 5.17 -0.61
C ILE A 314 -13.35 5.39 0.73
N LYS A 315 -12.11 4.95 0.82
CA LYS A 315 -11.29 5.01 2.03
C LYS A 315 -9.93 5.60 1.73
N THR A 316 -9.44 6.47 2.59
CA THR A 316 -8.12 7.12 2.44
C THR A 316 -7.32 7.09 3.74
N TYR A 317 -5.99 7.16 3.61
CA TYR A 317 -5.04 7.44 4.69
C TYR A 317 -4.65 8.93 4.75
N LYS A 318 -5.35 9.81 4.06
CA LYS A 318 -5.00 11.22 3.85
C LYS A 318 -4.88 12.01 5.15
N PHE A 319 -5.55 11.59 6.23
CA PHE A 319 -5.31 12.16 7.55
C PHE A 319 -3.86 11.97 8.05
N GLN A 320 -3.12 11.02 7.52
CA GLN A 320 -1.70 10.84 7.81
C GLN A 320 -0.77 11.64 6.88
N ASN A 321 -1.33 12.44 5.96
CA ASN A 321 -0.55 13.44 5.24
C ASN A 321 -0.15 14.57 6.23
N PRO A 322 1.15 14.79 6.49
CA PRO A 322 1.59 15.80 7.45
C PRO A 322 1.23 17.24 7.04
N LYS A 323 0.91 17.45 5.75
CA LYS A 323 0.42 18.76 5.27
C LYS A 323 -1.01 19.08 5.72
N ILE A 324 -1.78 18.10 6.21
CA ILE A 324 -3.14 18.31 6.71
C ILE A 324 -3.08 18.86 8.13
N ASP A 325 -3.69 20.03 8.36
CA ASP A 325 -3.86 20.59 9.70
C ASP A 325 -4.94 19.82 10.48
N ARG A 326 -4.48 19.08 11.51
CA ARG A 326 -5.31 18.24 12.37
C ARG A 326 -5.49 18.81 13.77
N SER A 327 -5.44 20.13 13.90
CA SER A 327 -5.60 20.82 15.19
C SER A 327 -6.94 20.46 15.85
N PRO A 328 -7.00 20.41 17.18
CA PRO A 328 -8.17 19.88 17.90
C PRO A 328 -9.48 20.65 17.67
N ASN A 329 -9.39 21.92 17.32
CA ASN A 329 -10.55 22.81 17.05
C ASN A 329 -11.13 22.67 15.64
N LYS A 330 -10.43 21.96 14.74
CA LYS A 330 -10.88 21.78 13.37
C LYS A 330 -12.19 21.00 13.28
N LYS A 331 -12.99 21.38 12.29
CA LYS A 331 -14.25 20.71 11.91
C LYS A 331 -14.14 20.18 10.50
N LEU A 332 -14.82 19.08 10.23
CA LEU A 332 -14.91 18.51 8.90
C LEU A 332 -16.05 19.18 8.15
N ALA A 333 -15.73 19.90 7.07
CA ALA A 333 -16.72 20.48 6.17
C ALA A 333 -16.82 19.63 4.91
N ILE A 334 -18.02 19.16 4.59
CA ILE A 334 -18.29 18.30 3.43
C ILE A 334 -19.34 18.97 2.55
N LYS A 335 -18.95 19.27 1.30
CA LYS A 335 -19.86 19.84 0.30
C LYS A 335 -20.48 18.72 -0.52
N ILE A 336 -21.81 18.58 -0.42
CA ILE A 336 -22.61 17.56 -1.11
C ILE A 336 -23.71 18.23 -1.91
N ASP A 337 -23.91 17.75 -3.13
CA ASP A 337 -25.01 18.12 -4.01
C ASP A 337 -25.93 16.90 -4.17
N PRO A 338 -27.09 16.88 -3.52
CA PRO A 338 -27.99 15.72 -3.56
C PRO A 338 -28.66 15.48 -4.91
N GLN A 339 -28.76 16.51 -5.75
CA GLN A 339 -29.37 16.43 -7.09
C GLN A 339 -30.80 15.85 -7.06
N GLY A 340 -31.62 16.28 -6.11
CA GLY A 340 -32.98 15.80 -5.92
C GLY A 340 -33.12 14.43 -5.23
N LYS A 341 -31.99 13.74 -4.96
CA LYS A 341 -31.98 12.44 -4.29
C LYS A 341 -32.12 12.59 -2.77
N GLN A 342 -32.62 11.53 -2.12
CA GLN A 342 -32.52 11.38 -0.69
C GLN A 342 -31.29 10.51 -0.37
N LEU A 343 -30.30 11.10 0.27
CA LEU A 343 -29.00 10.47 0.51
C LEU A 343 -28.81 10.18 2.00
N ALA A 344 -28.32 8.99 2.32
CA ALA A 344 -27.75 8.69 3.62
C ALA A 344 -26.20 8.76 3.49
N LEU A 345 -25.60 9.71 4.23
CA LEU A 345 -24.15 9.83 4.35
C LEU A 345 -23.69 9.08 5.59
N ARG A 346 -22.70 8.21 5.41
CA ARG A 346 -21.96 7.59 6.51
C ARG A 346 -20.48 7.92 6.38
N LEU A 347 -19.91 8.45 7.44
CA LEU A 347 -18.48 8.70 7.62
C LEU A 347 -17.94 7.75 8.68
N THR A 348 -16.82 7.12 8.40
CA THR A 348 -16.11 6.30 9.38
C THR A 348 -14.66 6.73 9.45
N VAL A 349 -14.16 6.99 10.65
CA VAL A 349 -12.75 7.26 10.91
C VAL A 349 -12.20 6.20 11.84
N GLY A 350 -10.96 5.79 11.62
CA GLY A 350 -10.32 4.72 12.38
C GLY A 350 -8.87 5.03 12.73
N SER A 351 -8.47 4.55 13.91
CA SER A 351 -7.10 4.66 14.44
C SER A 351 -6.32 3.35 14.33
N GLN A 352 -6.86 2.36 13.63
CA GLN A 352 -6.23 1.06 13.48
C GLN A 352 -4.83 1.18 12.88
N PHE A 353 -3.88 0.42 13.41
CA PHE A 353 -2.47 0.41 13.02
C PHE A 353 -1.64 1.63 13.41
N LEU A 354 -2.20 2.60 14.12
CA LEU A 354 -1.41 3.55 14.91
C LEU A 354 -0.74 2.85 16.10
N SER A 355 0.13 3.55 16.80
CA SER A 355 0.70 3.02 18.04
C SER A 355 -0.41 2.65 19.04
N ARG A 356 -0.11 1.75 19.96
CA ARG A 356 -1.10 1.26 20.95
C ARG A 356 -1.76 2.40 21.73
N GLU A 357 -0.99 3.44 22.05
CA GLU A 357 -1.44 4.62 22.76
C GLU A 357 -2.40 5.50 21.93
N ASN A 358 -2.19 5.53 20.61
CA ASN A 358 -2.96 6.31 19.66
C ASN A 358 -4.12 5.54 19.03
N ASN A 359 -4.28 4.26 19.35
CA ASN A 359 -5.37 3.45 18.81
C ASN A 359 -6.65 3.66 19.63
N LEU A 360 -7.48 4.58 19.20
CA LEU A 360 -8.77 4.89 19.80
C LEU A 360 -9.92 4.00 19.27
N GLY A 361 -9.65 3.12 18.30
CA GLY A 361 -10.67 2.31 17.61
C GLY A 361 -11.33 3.05 16.45
N ASN A 362 -12.59 2.73 16.18
CA ASN A 362 -13.36 3.31 15.10
C ASN A 362 -14.47 4.22 15.62
N PHE A 363 -14.74 5.30 14.85
CA PHE A 363 -15.83 6.24 15.10
C PHE A 363 -16.66 6.39 13.84
N SER A 364 -17.95 6.66 14.01
CA SER A 364 -18.86 6.88 12.89
C SER A 364 -19.75 8.09 13.10
N TYR A 365 -20.09 8.75 12.00
CA TYR A 365 -21.12 9.78 11.90
C TYR A 365 -22.07 9.39 10.78
N THR A 366 -23.37 9.57 10.97
CA THR A 366 -24.38 9.26 9.96
C THR A 366 -25.43 10.35 9.94
N THR A 367 -25.80 10.82 8.75
CA THR A 367 -26.87 11.80 8.56
C THR A 367 -27.60 11.57 7.24
N ARG A 368 -28.80 12.16 7.12
CA ARG A 368 -29.58 12.17 5.88
C ARG A 368 -29.54 13.56 5.25
N ILE A 369 -29.45 13.59 3.93
CA ILE A 369 -29.34 14.80 3.12
C ILE A 369 -30.38 14.67 2.01
N ALA A 370 -31.19 15.73 1.83
CA ALA A 370 -32.17 15.80 0.74
C ALA A 370 -32.26 17.22 0.20
N GLY A 371 -32.74 17.37 -1.02
CA GLY A 371 -32.95 18.67 -1.70
C GLY A 371 -32.24 18.76 -3.03
N ASP A 372 -32.46 19.86 -3.72
CA ASP A 372 -32.01 20.09 -5.10
C ASP A 372 -30.79 21.03 -5.17
N GLN A 373 -30.33 21.50 -4.03
CA GLN A 373 -29.22 22.46 -3.97
C GLN A 373 -28.04 21.89 -3.21
N PRO A 374 -26.81 22.23 -3.61
CA PRO A 374 -25.61 21.87 -2.86
C PRO A 374 -25.67 22.38 -1.41
N ARG A 375 -25.22 21.53 -0.49
CA ARG A 375 -25.14 21.84 0.97
C ARG A 375 -23.74 21.59 1.47
N GLU A 376 -23.35 22.37 2.46
CA GLU A 376 -22.15 22.13 3.24
C GLU A 376 -22.55 21.65 4.64
N LEU A 377 -22.07 20.47 5.00
CA LEU A 377 -22.20 19.92 6.35
C LEU A 377 -20.93 20.24 7.12
N VAL A 378 -21.07 20.86 8.28
CA VAL A 378 -19.95 21.13 9.18
C VAL A 378 -20.11 20.23 10.40
N ILE A 379 -19.12 19.35 10.62
CA ILE A 379 -19.19 18.27 11.59
C ILE A 379 -17.99 18.38 12.52
N SER A 380 -18.24 18.49 13.81
CA SER A 380 -17.21 18.50 14.85
C SER A 380 -16.77 17.08 15.22
N ALA A 381 -15.58 16.94 15.77
CA ALA A 381 -15.10 15.66 16.28
C ALA A 381 -16.05 15.03 17.34
N ALA A 382 -16.76 15.86 18.10
CA ALA A 382 -17.68 15.41 19.15
C ALA A 382 -18.94 14.71 18.60
N GLU A 383 -19.30 14.91 17.33
CA GLU A 383 -20.47 14.29 16.69
C GLU A 383 -20.20 12.87 16.22
N PHE A 384 -18.94 12.49 16.12
CA PHE A 384 -18.55 11.11 15.84
C PHE A 384 -18.72 10.23 17.08
N LYS A 385 -19.31 9.07 16.89
CA LYS A 385 -19.60 8.11 17.97
C LYS A 385 -18.74 6.86 17.85
N SER A 386 -18.23 6.37 18.96
CA SER A 386 -17.55 5.08 19.09
C SER A 386 -18.34 4.15 20.02
N ALA A 387 -18.15 2.83 19.84
CA ALA A 387 -18.76 1.83 20.72
C ALA A 387 -18.31 2.00 22.18
N ASP A 388 -17.06 2.39 22.40
CA ASP A 388 -16.46 2.55 23.73
C ASP A 388 -16.67 3.95 24.33
N LYS A 389 -17.49 4.80 23.71
CA LYS A 389 -17.73 6.20 24.12
C LYS A 389 -16.45 7.05 24.25
N LYS A 390 -15.40 6.70 23.54
CA LYS A 390 -14.15 7.50 23.48
C LYS A 390 -14.40 8.81 22.74
N LYS A 391 -13.55 9.79 22.96
CA LYS A 391 -13.55 11.06 22.22
C LYS A 391 -12.64 10.93 21.00
N LEU A 392 -13.08 11.47 19.87
CA LEU A 392 -12.30 11.53 18.65
C LEU A 392 -11.30 12.69 18.75
N GLU A 393 -10.05 12.42 18.35
CA GLU A 393 -8.98 13.40 18.16
C GLU A 393 -8.50 13.31 16.70
N TRP A 394 -8.53 14.43 15.96
CA TRP A 394 -8.16 14.43 14.53
C TRP A 394 -6.72 13.96 14.30
N SER A 395 -5.80 14.25 15.21
CA SER A 395 -4.41 13.81 15.17
C SER A 395 -4.22 12.30 15.28
N LYS A 396 -5.22 11.59 15.82
CA LYS A 396 -5.21 10.14 16.05
C LYS A 396 -6.05 9.34 15.04
N ILE A 397 -6.25 9.89 13.84
CA ILE A 397 -6.94 9.19 12.74
C ILE A 397 -5.93 8.63 11.76
N ALA A 398 -6.01 7.33 11.49
CA ALA A 398 -5.26 6.66 10.45
C ALA A 398 -6.04 6.61 9.13
N THR A 399 -7.34 6.33 9.20
CA THR A 399 -8.18 6.10 8.02
C THR A 399 -9.47 6.89 8.07
N PHE A 400 -9.92 7.33 6.90
CA PHE A 400 -11.20 7.99 6.71
C PHE A 400 -11.95 7.30 5.57
N GLU A 401 -13.20 6.95 5.81
CA GLU A 401 -14.06 6.26 4.85
C GLU A 401 -15.37 7.03 4.68
N VAL A 402 -15.79 7.18 3.43
CA VAL A 402 -17.06 7.83 3.05
C VAL A 402 -17.91 6.83 2.29
N THR A 403 -19.19 6.72 2.69
CA THR A 403 -20.23 5.95 2.00
C THR A 403 -21.44 6.83 1.77
N LEU A 404 -21.96 6.85 0.54
CA LEU A 404 -23.22 7.46 0.18
C LEU A 404 -24.19 6.41 -0.31
N ILE A 405 -25.42 6.46 0.22
CA ILE A 405 -26.51 5.55 -0.14
C ILE A 405 -27.67 6.41 -0.62
N ASP A 406 -28.24 6.07 -1.77
CA ASP A 406 -29.53 6.59 -2.20
C ASP A 406 -30.63 5.87 -1.42
N ASP A 407 -31.30 6.56 -0.50
CA ASP A 407 -32.33 5.98 0.36
C ASP A 407 -33.54 5.47 -0.44
N THR A 408 -33.79 6.02 -1.64
CA THR A 408 -34.91 5.64 -2.49
C THR A 408 -34.67 4.30 -3.16
N THR A 409 -33.49 4.13 -3.77
CA THR A 409 -33.11 2.90 -4.47
C THR A 409 -32.46 1.89 -3.54
N ARG A 410 -32.04 2.31 -2.34
CA ARG A 410 -31.17 1.58 -1.42
C ARG A 410 -29.83 1.17 -2.04
N GLY A 411 -29.50 1.77 -3.18
CA GLY A 411 -28.24 1.59 -3.87
C GLY A 411 -27.15 2.47 -3.28
N LYS A 412 -25.93 1.96 -3.19
CA LYS A 412 -24.77 2.78 -2.87
C LYS A 412 -24.32 3.56 -4.11
N ILE A 413 -23.94 4.82 -3.93
CA ILE A 413 -23.40 5.66 -4.99
C ILE A 413 -21.93 5.31 -5.18
N ASP A 414 -21.52 5.08 -6.42
CA ASP A 414 -20.12 4.86 -6.76
C ASP A 414 -19.32 6.17 -6.68
N LEU A 415 -18.64 6.35 -5.56
CA LEU A 415 -17.80 7.51 -5.31
C LEU A 415 -16.43 7.47 -6.04
N THR A 416 -16.14 6.40 -6.79
CA THR A 416 -14.95 6.35 -7.65
C THR A 416 -15.23 6.89 -9.05
N SER A 417 -16.50 7.03 -9.40
CA SER A 417 -16.95 7.49 -10.71
C SER A 417 -17.01 9.03 -10.81
N PRO A 418 -16.89 9.59 -12.02
CA PRO A 418 -17.13 11.03 -12.23
C PRO A 418 -18.51 11.49 -11.78
N GLU A 419 -19.56 10.65 -11.91
CA GLU A 419 -20.89 10.95 -11.42
C GLU A 419 -20.91 11.08 -9.89
N GLY A 420 -20.26 10.17 -9.16
CA GLY A 420 -20.11 10.25 -7.71
C GLY A 420 -19.46 11.55 -7.25
N HIS A 421 -18.50 12.07 -8.01
CA HIS A 421 -17.84 13.35 -7.71
C HIS A 421 -18.72 14.58 -7.99
N THR A 422 -19.76 14.47 -8.82
CA THR A 422 -20.77 15.53 -8.96
C THR A 422 -21.64 15.65 -7.71
N ILE A 423 -21.76 14.58 -6.94
CA ILE A 423 -22.53 14.51 -5.69
C ILE A 423 -21.65 14.87 -4.50
N LEU A 424 -20.53 14.17 -4.28
CA LEU A 424 -19.53 14.49 -3.24
C LEU A 424 -18.47 15.42 -3.85
N LYS A 425 -18.59 16.72 -3.61
CA LYS A 425 -17.78 17.72 -4.33
C LYS A 425 -16.50 18.10 -3.65
N GLN A 426 -16.48 18.16 -2.31
CA GLN A 426 -15.31 18.65 -1.58
C GLN A 426 -15.35 18.22 -0.12
N ILE A 427 -14.18 18.02 0.45
CA ILE A 427 -13.95 17.77 1.88
C ILE A 427 -12.85 18.72 2.34
N ARG A 428 -13.06 19.41 3.48
CA ARG A 428 -12.10 20.35 4.08
C ARG A 428 -12.04 20.16 5.59
N LEU A 429 -10.90 20.51 6.19
CA LEU A 429 -10.81 20.80 7.62
C LEU A 429 -10.82 22.33 7.78
N ILE A 430 -11.76 22.84 8.54
CA ILE A 430 -11.99 24.28 8.80
C ILE A 430 -11.95 24.56 10.30
N ASP A 431 -11.82 25.84 10.69
CA ASP A 431 -11.85 26.27 12.09
C ASP A 431 -13.23 26.20 12.74
#